data_4deba89d9fc32c18082c8c2ab1f46d2f
#
_entry.id   4deba89d9fc32c18082c8c2ab1f46d2f
#
_cell.length_a   1.000
_cell.length_b   1.000
_cell.length_c   1.000
_cell.angle_alpha   90.00
_cell.angle_beta   90.00
_cell.angle_gamma   90.00
#
_symmetry.space_group_name_H-M   'P 1'
#
loop_
_entity.id
_entity.type
_entity.pdbx_description
1 polymer ?
#
loop_
_entity_poly.entity_id
_entity_poly.type
_entity_poly.pdbx_seq_one_letter_code
_entity_poly.pdbx_strand_id
1 'polypeptide(L)'
;MGKSTAGVILAKVLGYEFVDADLVIQKEEGKLLKEIIEEVGTDGFIAVENRVNSSLEVDHSIIATGGSVVYGKEAMEHLKSIGTVVYLQLPFEELNRRLSDIKGRGVVLKDGQTLKDLYEERVPLYEKYADITVNESVSYTHLTLPTTSRV
;
A
#
# COMPACT_ATOMS: atom_id res chain seq x y z
N MET A 1 4.07 -2.11 10.39
CA MET A 1 3.93 -0.76 9.87
C MET A 1 2.52 -0.25 10.03
N GLY A 2 2.34 1.07 9.96
CA GLY A 2 1.05 1.70 10.25
C GLY A 2 -0.11 1.19 9.43
N LYS A 3 0.09 0.96 8.13
CA LYS A 3 -0.99 0.49 7.24
C LYS A 3 -1.54 -0.87 7.66
N SER A 4 -0.66 -1.84 7.83
CA SER A 4 -1.10 -3.20 8.19
C SER A 4 -1.73 -3.22 9.57
N THR A 5 -1.16 -2.50 10.52
CA THR A 5 -1.70 -2.44 11.88
C THR A 5 -3.07 -1.78 11.89
N ALA A 6 -3.20 -0.62 11.25
CA ALA A 6 -4.48 0.09 11.16
C ALA A 6 -5.52 -0.75 10.42
N GLY A 7 -5.11 -1.42 9.34
CA GLY A 7 -6.01 -2.27 8.56
C GLY A 7 -6.56 -3.45 9.35
N VAL A 8 -5.71 -4.12 10.13
CA VAL A 8 -6.15 -5.25 10.96
C VAL A 8 -7.13 -4.78 12.03
N ILE A 9 -6.84 -3.66 12.67
CA ILE A 9 -7.74 -3.10 13.69
C ILE A 9 -9.08 -2.74 13.07
N LEU A 10 -9.07 -2.07 11.94
CA LEU A 10 -10.29 -1.66 11.25
C LEU A 10 -11.11 -2.88 10.82
N ALA A 11 -10.46 -3.92 10.32
CA ALA A 11 -11.14 -5.14 9.95
C ALA A 11 -11.85 -5.78 11.13
N LYS A 12 -11.21 -5.79 12.30
CA LYS A 12 -11.82 -6.30 13.51
C LYS A 12 -13.03 -5.48 13.93
N VAL A 13 -12.91 -4.16 13.87
CA VAL A 13 -14.02 -3.27 14.27
C VAL A 13 -15.23 -3.43 13.36
N LEU A 14 -14.98 -3.60 12.06
CA LEU A 14 -16.06 -3.71 11.07
C LEU A 14 -16.56 -5.15 10.87
N GLY A 15 -15.83 -6.13 11.39
CA GLY A 15 -16.15 -7.53 11.11
C GLY A 15 -15.82 -7.94 9.68
N TYR A 16 -14.80 -7.31 9.10
CA TYR A 16 -14.36 -7.55 7.72
C TYR A 16 -13.16 -8.49 7.69
N GLU A 17 -12.92 -9.08 6.54
CA GLU A 17 -11.69 -9.80 6.28
C GLU A 17 -10.53 -8.81 6.13
N PHE A 18 -9.31 -9.27 6.40
CA PHE A 18 -8.10 -8.49 6.14
C PHE A 18 -7.31 -9.15 5.03
N VAL A 19 -6.98 -8.39 3.99
CA VAL A 19 -6.21 -8.87 2.84
C VAL A 19 -4.92 -8.06 2.74
N ASP A 20 -3.79 -8.73 2.82
CA ASP A 20 -2.49 -8.13 2.57
C ASP A 20 -2.12 -8.41 1.12
N ALA A 21 -2.13 -7.35 0.29
CA ALA A 21 -1.88 -7.50 -1.14
C ALA A 21 -0.47 -8.01 -1.45
N ASP A 22 0.51 -7.71 -0.60
CA ASP A 22 1.87 -8.22 -0.78
C ASP A 22 1.90 -9.75 -0.62
N LEU A 23 1.12 -10.28 0.31
CA LEU A 23 1.01 -11.73 0.47
C LEU A 23 0.31 -12.38 -0.70
N VAL A 24 -0.67 -11.70 -1.30
CA VAL A 24 -1.35 -12.20 -2.50
C VAL A 24 -0.35 -12.29 -3.66
N ILE A 25 0.48 -11.26 -3.83
CA ILE A 25 1.52 -11.26 -4.87
C ILE A 25 2.48 -12.43 -4.66
N GLN A 26 2.96 -12.62 -3.44
CA GLN A 26 3.90 -13.71 -3.12
C GLN A 26 3.28 -15.08 -3.39
N LYS A 27 2.01 -15.24 -3.06
CA LYS A 27 1.30 -16.51 -3.30
C LYS A 27 1.15 -16.78 -4.78
N GLU A 28 0.76 -15.79 -5.56
CA GLU A 28 0.57 -15.96 -7.01
C GLU A 28 1.88 -16.21 -7.75
N GLU A 29 2.96 -15.54 -7.32
CA GLU A 29 4.26 -15.68 -7.97
C GLU A 29 5.07 -16.86 -7.41
N GLY A 30 4.68 -17.39 -6.27
CA GLY A 30 5.40 -18.47 -5.61
C GLY A 30 6.76 -18.06 -5.08
N LYS A 31 6.96 -16.79 -4.78
CA LYS A 31 8.24 -16.20 -4.36
C LYS A 31 8.01 -15.06 -3.39
N LEU A 32 9.04 -14.75 -2.61
CA LEU A 32 9.02 -13.55 -1.77
C LEU A 32 9.15 -12.29 -2.64
N LEU A 33 8.65 -11.17 -2.15
CA LEU A 33 8.75 -9.89 -2.89
C LEU A 33 10.19 -9.58 -3.26
N LYS A 34 11.12 -9.79 -2.35
CA LYS A 34 12.53 -9.56 -2.59
C LYS A 34 13.03 -10.36 -3.78
N GLU A 35 12.64 -11.62 -3.86
CA GLU A 35 13.04 -12.50 -4.95
C GLU A 35 12.45 -12.05 -6.29
N ILE A 36 11.21 -11.60 -6.27
CA ILE A 36 10.56 -11.06 -7.48
C ILE A 36 11.31 -9.84 -7.97
N ILE A 37 11.62 -8.90 -7.07
CA ILE A 37 12.33 -7.67 -7.43
C ILE A 37 13.71 -7.99 -7.98
N GLU A 38 14.43 -8.94 -7.38
CA GLU A 38 15.76 -9.36 -7.86
C GLU A 38 15.68 -9.97 -9.26
N GLU A 39 14.62 -10.70 -9.54
CA GLU A 39 14.46 -11.40 -10.82
C GLU A 39 14.00 -10.48 -11.94
N VAL A 40 13.01 -9.63 -11.70
CA VAL A 40 12.38 -8.84 -12.76
C VAL A 40 12.69 -7.34 -12.68
N GLY A 41 13.40 -6.91 -11.63
CA GLY A 41 13.71 -5.50 -11.41
C GLY A 41 12.53 -4.70 -10.90
N THR A 42 12.79 -3.42 -10.65
CA THR A 42 11.79 -2.50 -10.11
C THR A 42 10.59 -2.35 -11.02
N ASP A 43 10.84 -2.09 -12.31
CA ASP A 43 9.74 -1.89 -13.26
C ASP A 43 8.94 -3.17 -13.48
N GLY A 44 9.62 -4.31 -13.50
CA GLY A 44 8.96 -5.60 -13.60
C GLY A 44 8.09 -5.90 -12.39
N PHE A 45 8.57 -5.56 -11.20
CA PHE A 45 7.79 -5.72 -9.98
C PHE A 45 6.53 -4.86 -10.01
N ILE A 46 6.65 -3.61 -10.45
CA ILE A 46 5.50 -2.70 -10.58
C ILE A 46 4.46 -3.31 -11.52
N ALA A 47 4.90 -3.91 -12.62
CA ALA A 47 3.99 -4.58 -13.55
C ALA A 47 3.28 -5.78 -12.91
N VAL A 48 4.01 -6.58 -12.13
CA VAL A 48 3.41 -7.71 -11.40
C VAL A 48 2.39 -7.21 -10.39
N GLU A 49 2.76 -6.21 -9.63
CA GLU A 49 1.88 -5.60 -8.62
C GLU A 49 0.60 -5.05 -9.26
N ASN A 50 0.74 -4.36 -10.37
CA ASN A 50 -0.41 -3.84 -11.11
C ASN A 50 -1.33 -4.96 -11.58
N ARG A 51 -0.78 -6.00 -12.15
CA ARG A 51 -1.56 -7.16 -12.63
C ARG A 51 -2.31 -7.84 -11.50
N VAL A 52 -1.63 -8.11 -10.41
CA VAL A 52 -2.24 -8.84 -9.28
C VAL A 52 -3.33 -7.99 -8.62
N ASN A 53 -3.04 -6.72 -8.35
CA ASN A 53 -4.03 -5.85 -7.71
C ASN A 53 -5.22 -5.55 -8.60
N SER A 54 -5.03 -5.47 -9.91
CA SER A 54 -6.14 -5.22 -10.82
C SER A 54 -7.08 -6.43 -10.96
N SER A 55 -6.65 -7.60 -10.52
CA SER A 55 -7.48 -8.81 -10.56
C SER A 55 -8.04 -9.20 -9.18
N LEU A 56 -7.81 -8.41 -8.14
CA LEU A 56 -8.35 -8.71 -6.81
C LEU A 56 -9.87 -8.63 -6.81
N GLU A 57 -10.50 -9.71 -6.38
CA GLU A 57 -11.95 -9.77 -6.24
C GLU A 57 -12.26 -10.19 -4.79
N VAL A 58 -12.60 -9.21 -3.98
CA VAL A 58 -12.91 -9.43 -2.56
C VAL A 58 -14.13 -8.61 -2.17
N ASP A 59 -14.80 -9.06 -1.11
CA ASP A 59 -15.99 -8.40 -0.58
C ASP A 59 -15.84 -8.28 0.93
N HIS A 60 -16.36 -7.20 1.49
CA HIS A 60 -16.30 -6.93 2.94
C HIS A 60 -14.89 -7.12 3.49
N SER A 61 -13.90 -6.51 2.81
CA SER A 61 -12.51 -6.68 3.14
C SER A 61 -11.79 -5.35 3.28
N ILE A 62 -10.79 -5.34 4.15
CA ILE A 62 -9.81 -4.28 4.22
C ILE A 62 -8.58 -4.76 3.46
N ILE A 63 -8.19 -4.03 2.43
CA ILE A 63 -7.02 -4.38 1.62
C ILE A 63 -5.88 -3.44 1.99
N ALA A 64 -4.77 -4.01 2.45
CA ALA A 64 -3.55 -3.26 2.70
C ALA A 64 -2.61 -3.50 1.52
N THR A 65 -2.25 -2.43 0.81
CA THR A 65 -1.40 -2.52 -0.38
C THR A 65 0.01 -2.03 -0.08
N GLY A 66 0.95 -2.41 -0.94
CA GLY A 66 2.28 -1.81 -0.92
C GLY A 66 2.24 -0.38 -1.45
N GLY A 67 3.24 0.42 -1.08
CA GLY A 67 3.28 1.84 -1.45
C GLY A 67 3.42 2.09 -2.95
N SER A 68 3.96 1.15 -3.69
CA SER A 68 4.16 1.29 -5.14
C SER A 68 2.91 0.98 -5.96
N VAL A 69 1.82 0.58 -5.33
CA VAL A 69 0.57 0.26 -6.05
C VAL A 69 0.08 1.43 -6.89
N VAL A 70 0.36 2.66 -6.47
CA VAL A 70 -0.09 3.88 -7.16
C VAL A 70 0.54 4.08 -8.54
N TYR A 71 1.60 3.34 -8.86
CA TYR A 71 2.15 3.38 -10.21
C TYR A 71 1.32 2.55 -11.20
N GLY A 72 0.46 1.67 -10.69
CA GLY A 72 -0.40 0.85 -11.54
C GLY A 72 -1.74 1.51 -11.74
N LYS A 73 -1.94 2.14 -12.89
CA LYS A 73 -3.18 2.83 -13.21
C LYS A 73 -4.38 1.87 -13.16
N GLU A 74 -4.24 0.70 -13.76
CA GLU A 74 -5.32 -0.30 -13.83
C GLU A 74 -5.65 -0.83 -12.44
N ALA A 75 -4.63 -1.06 -11.62
CA ALA A 75 -4.83 -1.49 -10.24
C ALA A 75 -5.61 -0.44 -9.44
N MET A 76 -5.21 0.82 -9.54
CA MET A 76 -5.88 1.88 -8.79
C MET A 76 -7.31 2.10 -9.28
N GLU A 77 -7.54 2.05 -10.58
CA GLU A 77 -8.89 2.16 -11.13
C GLU A 77 -9.78 1.01 -10.64
N HIS A 78 -9.24 -0.20 -10.64
CA HIS A 78 -9.98 -1.35 -10.15
C HIS A 78 -10.29 -1.23 -8.65
N LEU A 79 -9.29 -0.88 -7.84
CA LEU A 79 -9.48 -0.73 -6.40
C LEU A 79 -10.51 0.35 -6.06
N LYS A 80 -10.49 1.46 -6.79
CA LYS A 80 -11.51 2.51 -6.63
C LYS A 80 -12.90 2.02 -7.01
N SER A 81 -12.99 1.15 -8.00
CA SER A 81 -14.28 0.63 -8.45
C SER A 81 -14.91 -0.34 -7.46
N ILE A 82 -14.09 -1.06 -6.69
CA ILE A 82 -14.60 -2.05 -5.73
C ILE A 82 -14.69 -1.54 -4.30
N GLY A 83 -14.22 -0.32 -4.03
CA GLY A 83 -14.30 0.21 -2.66
C GLY A 83 -13.70 1.60 -2.52
N THR A 84 -13.53 2.01 -1.29
CA THR A 84 -12.99 3.32 -0.93
C THR A 84 -11.48 3.24 -0.73
N VAL A 85 -10.75 4.13 -1.38
CA VAL A 85 -9.30 4.21 -1.25
C VAL A 85 -8.96 5.21 -0.14
N VAL A 86 -8.22 4.74 0.86
CA VAL A 86 -7.79 5.54 1.99
C VAL A 86 -6.28 5.72 1.94
N TYR A 87 -5.85 6.97 1.94
CA TYR A 87 -4.44 7.31 2.00
C TYR A 87 -4.09 7.64 3.45
N LEU A 88 -3.19 6.86 4.03
CA LEU A 88 -2.65 7.13 5.37
C LEU A 88 -1.42 8.01 5.21
N GLN A 89 -1.61 9.31 5.39
CA GLN A 89 -0.55 10.30 5.21
C GLN A 89 0.37 10.35 6.41
N LEU A 90 1.67 10.35 6.15
CA LEU A 90 2.69 10.40 7.17
C LEU A 90 3.73 11.45 6.78
N PRO A 91 4.13 12.36 7.70
CA PRO A 91 5.20 13.31 7.38
C PRO A 91 6.49 12.58 7.01
N PHE A 92 7.28 13.19 6.11
CA PHE A 92 8.50 12.53 5.63
C PHE A 92 9.45 12.17 6.76
N GLU A 93 9.62 13.04 7.74
CA GLU A 93 10.53 12.81 8.87
C GLU A 93 10.14 11.55 9.65
N GLU A 94 8.86 11.36 9.87
CA GLU A 94 8.34 10.18 10.56
C GLU A 94 8.52 8.92 9.72
N LEU A 95 8.24 9.02 8.42
CA LEU A 95 8.44 7.91 7.49
C LEU A 95 9.92 7.51 7.43
N ASN A 96 10.80 8.50 7.32
CA ASN A 96 12.25 8.27 7.26
C ASN A 96 12.74 7.57 8.54
N ARG A 97 12.26 8.00 9.70
CA ARG A 97 12.61 7.40 10.96
C ARG A 97 12.16 5.94 11.02
N ARG A 98 10.93 5.66 10.65
CA ARG A 98 10.40 4.30 10.67
C ARG A 98 11.11 3.36 9.70
N LEU A 99 11.42 3.83 8.51
CA LEU A 99 12.06 3.01 7.49
C LEU A 99 13.54 2.80 7.75
N SER A 100 14.24 3.75 8.38
CA SER A 100 15.65 3.58 8.72
C SER A 100 15.86 2.49 9.78
N ASP A 101 14.85 2.24 10.62
CA ASP A 101 14.90 1.19 11.63
C ASP A 101 14.61 -0.20 11.04
N ILE A 102 14.11 -0.25 9.81
CA ILE A 102 13.66 -1.50 9.19
C ILE A 102 14.38 -1.67 7.86
N LYS A 103 15.68 -1.96 7.93
CA LYS A 103 16.48 -2.24 6.73
C LYS A 103 16.04 -3.57 6.14
N GLY A 104 15.84 -3.61 4.82
CA GLY A 104 15.52 -4.83 4.10
C GLY A 104 14.06 -5.05 3.78
N ARG A 105 13.16 -4.16 4.19
CA ARG A 105 11.82 -4.19 3.65
C ARG A 105 11.86 -3.61 2.25
N GLY A 106 11.31 -4.32 1.29
CA GLY A 106 11.34 -3.97 -0.10
C GLY A 106 10.78 -2.59 -0.43
N VAL A 107 11.55 -1.56 -0.11
CA VAL A 107 11.26 -0.23 -0.63
C VAL A 107 11.80 -0.22 -2.05
N VAL A 108 10.91 -0.03 -3.01
CA VAL A 108 11.27 -0.03 -4.42
C VAL A 108 11.88 1.32 -4.76
N LEU A 109 13.23 1.36 -4.80
CA LEU A 109 13.98 2.55 -5.17
C LEU A 109 14.69 2.31 -6.50
N LYS A 110 14.70 3.33 -7.34
CA LYS A 110 15.50 3.33 -8.57
C LYS A 110 16.93 3.74 -8.23
N ASP A 111 17.87 3.38 -9.10
CA ASP A 111 19.27 3.73 -8.92
C ASP A 111 19.43 5.25 -8.76
N GLY A 112 20.15 5.65 -7.71
CA GLY A 112 20.39 7.07 -7.42
C GLY A 112 19.23 7.80 -6.78
N GLN A 113 18.11 7.12 -6.55
CA GLN A 113 16.95 7.74 -5.92
C GLN A 113 17.04 7.67 -4.40
N THR A 114 16.76 8.79 -3.72
CA THR A 114 16.71 8.83 -2.26
C THR A 114 15.29 8.56 -1.79
N LEU A 115 15.13 8.26 -0.50
CA LEU A 115 13.80 8.07 0.09
C LEU A 115 12.95 9.34 -0.03
N LYS A 116 13.59 10.51 0.09
CA LYS A 116 12.90 11.80 -0.07
C LYS A 116 12.39 11.98 -1.50
N ASP A 117 13.20 11.61 -2.50
CA ASP A 117 12.78 11.67 -3.90
C ASP A 117 11.58 10.76 -4.14
N LEU A 118 11.62 9.57 -3.56
CA LEU A 118 10.52 8.61 -3.66
C LEU A 118 9.24 9.17 -3.03
N TYR A 119 9.37 9.76 -1.86
CA TYR A 119 8.25 10.38 -1.15
C TYR A 119 7.61 11.49 -2.00
N GLU A 120 8.43 12.39 -2.53
CA GLU A 120 7.96 13.51 -3.34
C GLU A 120 7.31 13.05 -4.66
N GLU A 121 7.78 11.94 -5.21
CA GLU A 121 7.21 11.36 -6.41
C GLU A 121 5.85 10.70 -6.14
N ARG A 122 5.74 9.98 -5.02
CA ARG A 122 4.55 9.19 -4.71
C ARG A 122 3.39 9.98 -4.11
N VAL A 123 3.68 11.00 -3.30
CA VAL A 123 2.62 11.76 -2.62
C VAL A 123 1.56 12.31 -3.57
N PRO A 124 1.93 12.95 -4.70
CA PRO A 124 0.91 13.42 -5.65
C PRO A 124 0.03 12.31 -6.20
N LEU A 125 0.60 11.11 -6.37
CA LEU A 125 -0.16 9.95 -6.84
C LEU A 125 -1.12 9.42 -5.77
N TYR A 126 -0.68 9.39 -4.52
CA TYR A 126 -1.56 9.01 -3.42
C TYR A 126 -2.74 9.97 -3.31
N GLU A 127 -2.46 11.26 -3.39
CA GLU A 127 -3.51 12.29 -3.33
C GLU A 127 -4.46 12.19 -4.52
N LYS A 128 -3.94 11.87 -5.68
CA LYS A 128 -4.76 11.72 -6.89
C LYS A 128 -5.78 10.58 -6.76
N TYR A 129 -5.38 9.46 -6.18
CA TYR A 129 -6.25 8.27 -6.12
C TYR A 129 -7.03 8.16 -4.82
N ALA A 130 -6.67 8.90 -3.79
CA ALA A 130 -7.32 8.80 -2.48
C ALA A 130 -8.75 9.33 -2.52
N ASP A 131 -9.67 8.57 -1.95
CA ASP A 131 -11.02 9.06 -1.68
C ASP A 131 -11.03 9.74 -0.31
N ILE A 132 -10.24 9.25 0.62
CA ILE A 132 -10.11 9.77 1.98
C ILE A 132 -8.63 9.84 2.33
N THR A 133 -8.21 10.95 2.94
CA THR A 133 -6.85 11.09 3.45
C THR A 133 -6.90 11.19 4.97
N VAL A 134 -6.14 10.33 5.65
CA VAL A 134 -6.04 10.31 7.11
C VAL A 134 -4.60 10.62 7.49
N ASN A 135 -4.43 11.60 8.39
CA ASN A 135 -3.10 11.93 8.90
C ASN A 135 -2.74 10.99 10.04
N GLU A 136 -1.74 10.14 9.84
CA GLU A 136 -1.33 9.16 10.85
C GLU A 136 -0.70 9.75 12.10
N SER A 137 -0.35 11.04 12.09
CA SER A 137 0.12 11.69 13.30
C SER A 137 -1.01 11.91 14.31
N VAL A 138 -2.25 11.75 13.87
CA VAL A 138 -3.43 11.82 14.75
C VAL A 138 -3.64 10.47 15.42
N SER A 139 -4.14 10.49 16.65
CA SER A 139 -4.39 9.28 17.42
C SER A 139 -5.34 8.32 16.71
N TYR A 140 -5.02 7.03 16.71
CA TYR A 140 -5.86 5.99 16.13
C TYR A 140 -7.24 5.88 16.79
N THR A 141 -7.41 6.45 17.97
CA THR A 141 -8.70 6.43 18.66
C THR A 141 -9.79 7.19 17.91
N HIS A 142 -9.41 8.01 16.94
CA HIS A 142 -10.34 8.80 16.14
C HIS A 142 -10.66 8.21 14.78
N LEU A 143 -10.13 7.04 14.47
CA LEU A 143 -10.40 6.39 13.18
C LEU A 143 -11.78 5.76 13.19
N THR A 144 -12.68 6.37 12.43
CA THR A 144 -14.01 5.81 12.19
C THR A 144 -14.22 5.79 10.68
N LEU A 145 -13.84 4.71 10.03
CA LEU A 145 -13.99 4.54 8.58
C LEU A 145 -15.12 3.56 8.32
N PRO A 146 -16.23 4.02 7.76
CA PRO A 146 -17.44 3.18 7.64
C PRO A 146 -17.42 2.26 6.41
N THR A 147 -16.42 2.32 5.55
CA THR A 147 -16.39 1.59 4.29
C THR A 147 -15.14 0.75 4.15
N THR A 148 -15.13 -0.13 3.14
CA THR A 148 -13.93 -0.89 2.78
C THR A 148 -12.80 0.07 2.44
N SER A 149 -11.64 -0.11 3.08
CA SER A 149 -10.52 0.81 2.96
C SER A 149 -9.29 0.15 2.35
N ARG A 150 -8.51 0.94 1.60
CA ARG A 150 -7.26 0.52 0.99
C ARG A 150 -6.26 1.65 0.98
N VAL A 151 -5.01 1.31 1.03
CA VAL A 151 -3.95 2.31 0.89
C VAL A 151 -2.84 1.75 0.06
#